data_46089a68f8beb339d9b161e0d108214d
#
_entry.id   46089a68f8beb339d9b161e0d108214d
#
_cell.length_a   1.000
_cell.length_b   1.000
_cell.length_c   1.000
_cell.angle_alpha   90.00
_cell.angle_beta   90.00
_cell.angle_gamma   90.00
#
_symmetry.space_group_name_H-M   'P 1'
#
loop_
_entity.id
_entity.type
_entity.pdbx_description
1 polymer ?
#
loop_
_entity_poly.entity_id
_entity_poly.type
_entity_poly.pdbx_seq_one_letter_code
_entity_poly.pdbx_strand_id
1 'polypeptide(L)'
;IVGPKVETENSTGFCYHANESPKLGGGSEWHFEELECSLAATSMLLVRIMVGKVLDGYHVAEIMRNTPVRQGRPGWNCVAWVKEALETLKVDNKALGTSMLEWSIVRNIAIAYCQRKKDQHRFDGQGNFDMRKAPTYDLLQQKETIA
;
A
#
# COMPACT_ATOMS: atom_id res chain seq x y z
N ILE A 1 3.29 0.11 2.13
CA ILE A 1 4.51 0.92 2.27
C ILE A 1 4.59 1.47 3.68
N VAL A 2 5.76 1.36 4.30
CA VAL A 2 6.09 1.99 5.58
C VAL A 2 7.13 3.07 5.29
N GLY A 3 6.80 4.32 5.59
CA GLY A 3 7.64 5.48 5.33
C GLY A 3 7.92 6.31 6.59
N PRO A 4 8.75 7.37 6.49
CA PRO A 4 9.05 8.25 7.60
C PRO A 4 7.83 9.07 8.01
N LYS A 5 7.87 9.61 9.24
CA LYS A 5 6.81 10.48 9.77
C LYS A 5 6.65 11.78 8.98
N VAL A 6 7.74 12.29 8.45
CA VAL A 6 7.76 13.50 7.61
C VAL A 6 8.44 13.14 6.29
N GLU A 7 7.72 13.30 5.19
CA GLU A 7 8.24 13.05 3.86
C GLU A 7 8.93 14.30 3.29
N THR A 8 10.05 14.06 2.62
CA THR A 8 10.78 15.01 1.77
C THR A 8 10.84 14.48 0.35
N GLU A 9 11.36 15.23 -0.59
CA GLU A 9 11.49 14.81 -1.99
C GLU A 9 12.30 13.51 -2.18
N ASN A 10 13.27 13.28 -1.30
CA ASN A 10 14.16 12.11 -1.37
C ASN A 10 13.85 11.04 -0.33
N SER A 11 12.65 11.09 0.27
CA SER A 11 12.27 10.11 1.27
C SER A 11 12.14 8.73 0.67
N THR A 12 12.68 7.74 1.38
CA THR A 12 12.51 6.31 1.11
C THR A 12 11.66 5.66 2.18
N GLY A 13 11.18 4.49 1.89
CA GLY A 13 10.44 3.63 2.81
C GLY A 13 10.60 2.17 2.41
N PHE A 14 9.96 1.29 3.15
CA PHE A 14 9.91 -0.14 2.81
C PHE A 14 8.57 -0.50 2.19
N CYS A 15 8.62 -1.12 1.03
CA CYS A 15 7.47 -1.70 0.35
C CYS A 15 7.41 -3.19 0.64
N TYR A 16 6.25 -3.66 1.09
CA TYR A 16 5.94 -5.07 1.32
C TYR A 16 4.80 -5.46 0.40
N HIS A 17 4.99 -6.48 -0.38
CA HIS A 17 3.94 -6.96 -1.30
C HIS A 17 4.08 -8.45 -1.66
N ALA A 18 2.98 -9.04 -2.11
CA ALA A 18 3.00 -10.29 -2.84
C ALA A 18 3.12 -9.97 -4.33
N ASN A 19 4.12 -10.52 -4.99
CA ASN A 19 4.40 -10.36 -6.42
C ASN A 19 4.21 -11.68 -7.16
N GLU A 20 3.63 -11.63 -8.35
CA GLU A 20 3.44 -12.79 -9.20
C GLU A 20 4.50 -12.82 -10.30
N SER A 21 5.24 -13.90 -10.42
CA SER A 21 6.27 -14.09 -11.43
C SER A 21 6.05 -15.35 -12.26
N PRO A 22 6.46 -15.36 -13.56
CA PRO A 22 6.37 -16.54 -14.40
C PRO A 22 7.26 -17.67 -13.88
N LYS A 23 6.79 -18.93 -14.01
CA LYS A 23 7.60 -20.12 -13.75
C LYS A 23 8.29 -20.63 -15.00
N LEU A 24 9.52 -21.15 -14.84
CA LEU A 24 10.14 -21.97 -15.87
C LEU A 24 9.29 -23.23 -16.11
N GLY A 25 8.77 -23.39 -17.31
CA GLY A 25 7.89 -24.52 -17.66
C GLY A 25 6.41 -24.18 -17.73
N GLY A 26 6.04 -22.91 -17.50
CA GLY A 26 4.67 -22.39 -17.63
C GLY A 26 3.96 -22.17 -16.30
N GLY A 27 2.95 -21.30 -16.31
CA GLY A 27 2.25 -20.85 -15.12
C GLY A 27 2.96 -19.71 -14.41
N SER A 28 2.48 -19.39 -13.22
CA SER A 28 3.05 -18.34 -12.36
C SER A 28 3.11 -18.79 -10.90
N GLU A 29 3.90 -18.08 -10.13
CA GLU A 29 3.96 -18.25 -8.66
C GLU A 29 4.03 -16.92 -7.96
N TRP A 30 3.52 -16.90 -6.73
CA TRP A 30 3.52 -15.73 -5.87
C TRP A 30 4.73 -15.74 -4.94
N HIS A 31 5.36 -14.60 -4.78
CA HIS A 31 6.50 -14.39 -3.87
C HIS A 31 6.22 -13.19 -2.96
N PHE A 32 6.68 -13.30 -1.72
CA PHE A 32 6.77 -12.11 -0.86
C PHE A 32 8.02 -11.32 -1.24
N GLU A 33 7.87 -10.02 -1.36
CA GLU A 33 8.97 -9.10 -1.57
C GLU A 33 8.97 -7.99 -0.51
N GLU A 34 10.15 -7.68 -0.02
CA GLU A 34 10.45 -6.56 0.86
C GLU A 34 11.53 -5.72 0.18
N LEU A 35 11.19 -4.50 -0.20
CA LEU A 35 12.08 -3.63 -0.97
C LEU A 35 12.15 -2.25 -0.31
N GLU A 36 13.35 -1.67 -0.26
CA GLU A 36 13.45 -0.23 -0.07
C GLU A 36 12.94 0.46 -1.33
N CYS A 37 12.05 1.43 -1.17
CA CYS A 37 11.43 2.12 -2.29
C CYS A 37 11.41 3.64 -2.07
N SER A 38 11.52 4.39 -3.16
CA SER A 38 11.24 5.82 -3.15
C SER A 38 9.75 6.05 -2.86
N LEU A 39 9.44 7.09 -2.11
CA LEU A 39 8.06 7.53 -1.85
C LEU A 39 7.55 8.49 -2.94
N ALA A 40 8.38 8.84 -3.91
CA ALA A 40 7.97 9.60 -5.07
C ALA A 40 6.92 8.85 -5.91
N ALA A 41 6.13 9.58 -6.67
CA ALA A 41 5.18 9.00 -7.61
C ALA A 41 5.90 8.13 -8.66
N THR A 42 5.27 7.03 -9.01
CA THR A 42 5.71 6.14 -10.10
C THR A 42 4.52 5.82 -10.99
N SER A 43 4.78 5.31 -12.20
CA SER A 43 3.71 4.85 -13.11
C SER A 43 2.85 3.72 -12.54
N MET A 44 3.36 3.00 -11.53
CA MET A 44 2.69 1.89 -10.88
C MET A 44 2.00 2.29 -9.56
N LEU A 45 2.35 3.44 -8.98
CA LEU A 45 1.78 3.94 -7.72
C LEU A 45 0.77 5.04 -8.02
N LEU A 46 -0.47 4.66 -8.25
CA LEU A 46 -1.54 5.60 -8.60
C LEU A 46 -1.94 6.49 -7.42
N VAL A 47 -2.22 5.89 -6.26
CA VAL A 47 -2.61 6.62 -5.04
C VAL A 47 -2.06 5.92 -3.80
N ARG A 48 -1.95 6.67 -2.71
CA ARG A 48 -1.64 6.13 -1.37
C ARG A 48 -2.79 6.40 -0.41
N ILE A 49 -3.08 5.41 0.42
CA ILE A 49 -4.03 5.55 1.54
C ILE A 49 -3.24 5.35 2.84
N MET A 50 -3.12 6.40 3.64
CA MET A 50 -2.51 6.29 4.96
C MET A 50 -3.50 5.67 5.93
N VAL A 51 -3.21 4.47 6.41
CA VAL A 51 -4.11 3.65 7.24
C VAL A 51 -3.69 3.59 8.71
N GLY A 52 -2.49 4.03 9.06
CA GLY A 52 -2.01 3.93 10.43
C GLY A 52 -0.69 4.63 10.68
N LYS A 53 -0.42 4.91 11.94
CA LYS A 53 0.85 5.43 12.45
C LYS A 53 1.67 4.28 13.03
N VAL A 54 2.85 4.08 12.50
CA VAL A 54 3.75 3.02 12.98
C VAL A 54 4.33 3.42 14.34
N LEU A 55 4.22 2.53 15.32
CA LEU A 55 4.89 2.62 16.63
C LEU A 55 6.19 1.82 16.63
N ASP A 56 6.12 0.61 16.10
CA ASP A 56 7.25 -0.32 16.00
C ASP A 56 7.38 -0.83 14.55
N GLY A 57 8.33 -0.23 13.83
CA GLY A 57 8.58 -0.58 12.43
C GLY A 57 9.16 -1.99 12.25
N TYR A 58 9.97 -2.45 13.22
CA TYR A 58 10.49 -3.82 13.21
C TYR A 58 9.37 -4.85 13.32
N HIS A 59 8.47 -4.61 14.26
CA HIS A 59 7.32 -5.50 14.48
C HIS A 59 6.35 -5.50 13.28
N VAL A 60 6.13 -4.34 12.64
CA VAL A 60 5.39 -4.29 11.36
C VAL A 60 6.08 -5.18 10.31
N ALA A 61 7.40 -5.07 10.15
CA ALA A 61 8.14 -5.87 9.18
C ALA A 61 8.02 -7.39 9.46
N GLU A 62 8.09 -7.79 10.72
CA GLU A 62 7.88 -9.20 11.12
C GLU A 62 6.48 -9.70 10.74
N ILE A 63 5.44 -8.91 10.99
CA ILE A 63 4.06 -9.26 10.61
C ILE A 63 3.96 -9.42 9.08
N MET A 64 4.55 -8.50 8.30
CA MET A 64 4.54 -8.60 6.84
C MET A 64 5.23 -9.85 6.34
N ARG A 65 6.44 -10.17 6.85
CA ARG A 65 7.22 -11.38 6.51
C ARG A 65 6.49 -12.67 6.84
N ASN A 66 5.73 -12.67 7.95
CA ASN A 66 4.98 -13.83 8.42
C ASN A 66 3.57 -13.95 7.79
N THR A 67 3.12 -12.95 7.00
CA THR A 67 1.85 -13.05 6.28
C THR A 67 1.98 -14.04 5.12
N PRO A 68 1.17 -15.14 5.10
CA PRO A 68 1.37 -16.23 4.15
C PRO A 68 1.15 -15.81 2.70
N VAL A 69 2.04 -16.26 1.81
CA VAL A 69 1.83 -16.24 0.35
C VAL A 69 1.24 -17.58 -0.08
N ARG A 70 0.06 -17.55 -0.73
CA ARG A 70 -0.70 -18.78 -1.01
C ARG A 70 -0.63 -19.14 -2.48
N GLN A 71 0.04 -20.26 -2.77
CA GLN A 71 0.15 -20.80 -4.12
C GLN A 71 -1.12 -21.57 -4.51
N GLY A 72 -1.50 -21.50 -5.79
CA GLY A 72 -2.56 -22.34 -6.38
C GLY A 72 -3.95 -22.18 -5.77
N ARG A 73 -4.19 -21.17 -4.95
CA ARG A 73 -5.50 -20.89 -4.35
C ARG A 73 -6.36 -20.07 -5.30
N PRO A 74 -7.50 -20.60 -5.80
CA PRO A 74 -8.36 -19.86 -6.70
C PRO A 74 -8.83 -18.52 -6.10
N GLY A 75 -8.69 -17.43 -6.86
CA GLY A 75 -9.10 -16.09 -6.45
C GLY A 75 -8.18 -15.38 -5.45
N TRP A 76 -7.12 -16.05 -4.97
CA TRP A 76 -6.12 -15.38 -4.14
C TRP A 76 -5.14 -14.59 -5.03
N ASN A 77 -4.77 -13.39 -4.57
CA ASN A 77 -3.87 -12.48 -5.28
C ASN A 77 -3.22 -11.50 -4.29
N CYS A 78 -2.42 -10.56 -4.78
CA CYS A 78 -1.76 -9.53 -3.96
C CYS A 78 -2.73 -8.70 -3.11
N VAL A 79 -3.96 -8.47 -3.59
CA VAL A 79 -5.00 -7.74 -2.83
C VAL A 79 -5.48 -8.56 -1.64
N ALA A 80 -5.63 -9.88 -1.81
CA ALA A 80 -5.97 -10.79 -0.73
C ALA A 80 -4.84 -10.85 0.31
N TRP A 81 -3.57 -10.84 -0.12
CA TRP A 81 -2.43 -10.76 0.79
C TRP A 81 -2.46 -9.47 1.62
N VAL A 82 -2.69 -8.31 1.01
CA VAL A 82 -2.82 -7.03 1.74
C VAL A 82 -3.93 -7.08 2.78
N LYS A 83 -5.08 -7.67 2.43
CA LYS A 83 -6.19 -7.87 3.36
C LYS A 83 -5.76 -8.70 4.57
N GLU A 84 -5.12 -9.86 4.35
CA GLU A 84 -4.64 -10.74 5.42
C GLU A 84 -3.61 -10.02 6.31
N ALA A 85 -2.70 -9.23 5.73
CA ALA A 85 -1.72 -8.44 6.47
C ALA A 85 -2.37 -7.37 7.36
N LEU A 86 -3.36 -6.64 6.84
CA LEU A 86 -4.11 -5.63 7.62
C LEU A 86 -4.91 -6.28 8.76
N GLU A 87 -5.51 -7.44 8.52
CA GLU A 87 -6.23 -8.21 9.56
C GLU A 87 -5.27 -8.67 10.67
N THR A 88 -4.06 -9.13 10.31
CA THR A 88 -3.03 -9.52 11.29
C THR A 88 -2.56 -8.33 12.11
N LEU A 89 -2.28 -7.18 11.48
CA LEU A 89 -1.93 -5.94 12.18
C LEU A 89 -3.03 -5.48 13.15
N LYS A 90 -4.29 -5.62 12.74
CA LYS A 90 -5.45 -5.26 13.58
C LYS A 90 -5.54 -6.14 14.81
N VAL A 91 -5.33 -7.44 14.68
CA VAL A 91 -5.35 -8.41 15.80
C VAL A 91 -4.16 -8.20 16.72
N ASP A 92 -2.96 -7.95 16.16
CA ASP A 92 -1.74 -7.70 16.92
C ASP A 92 -1.87 -6.48 17.85
N ASN A 93 -2.41 -5.37 17.34
CA ASN A 93 -2.70 -4.13 18.07
C ASN A 93 -1.52 -3.53 18.87
N LYS A 94 -0.26 -3.83 18.47
CA LYS A 94 0.97 -3.36 19.12
C LYS A 94 1.89 -2.63 18.16
N ALA A 95 2.00 -3.11 16.93
CA ALA A 95 2.90 -2.57 15.92
C ALA A 95 2.48 -1.17 15.45
N LEU A 96 1.18 -0.86 15.50
CA LEU A 96 0.60 0.43 15.10
C LEU A 96 -0.04 1.15 16.28
N GLY A 97 0.03 2.49 16.23
CA GLY A 97 -0.77 3.37 17.07
C GLY A 97 -2.16 3.62 16.46
N THR A 98 -2.55 4.92 16.37
CA THR A 98 -3.82 5.25 15.71
C THR A 98 -3.85 4.65 14.31
N SER A 99 -4.87 3.85 14.02
CA SER A 99 -5.00 3.15 12.75
C SER A 99 -6.46 2.90 12.37
N MET A 100 -6.71 2.76 11.08
CA MET A 100 -7.98 2.33 10.50
C MET A 100 -7.68 1.18 9.53
N LEU A 101 -7.89 -0.05 9.99
CA LEU A 101 -7.47 -1.27 9.29
C LEU A 101 -8.66 -2.11 8.81
N GLU A 102 -9.88 -1.60 8.96
CA GLU A 102 -11.07 -2.31 8.45
C GLU A 102 -11.02 -2.42 6.93
N TRP A 103 -10.85 -3.63 6.42
CA TRP A 103 -10.61 -3.89 5.00
C TRP A 103 -11.66 -3.27 4.08
N SER A 104 -12.95 -3.39 4.42
CA SER A 104 -14.03 -2.84 3.62
C SER A 104 -13.91 -1.32 3.48
N ILE A 105 -13.54 -0.63 4.55
CA ILE A 105 -13.35 0.82 4.56
C ILE A 105 -12.12 1.19 3.74
N VAL A 106 -10.96 0.57 4.02
CA VAL A 106 -9.70 0.83 3.31
C VAL A 106 -9.88 0.63 1.81
N ARG A 107 -10.45 -0.51 1.40
CA ARG A 107 -10.68 -0.85 0.00
C ARG A 107 -11.61 0.14 -0.70
N ASN A 108 -12.75 0.46 -0.09
CA ASN A 108 -13.74 1.34 -0.70
C ASN A 108 -13.20 2.77 -0.86
N ILE A 109 -12.49 3.28 0.14
CA ILE A 109 -11.82 4.59 0.07
C ILE A 109 -10.72 4.58 -1.02
N ALA A 110 -9.90 3.53 -1.09
CA ALA A 110 -8.86 3.43 -2.11
C ALA A 110 -9.43 3.47 -3.53
N ILE A 111 -10.49 2.71 -3.79
CA ILE A 111 -11.18 2.70 -5.10
C ILE A 111 -11.78 4.07 -5.41
N ALA A 112 -12.54 4.64 -4.48
CA ALA A 112 -13.19 5.92 -4.67
C ALA A 112 -12.18 7.07 -4.87
N TYR A 113 -11.07 7.05 -4.11
CA TYR A 113 -10.01 8.02 -4.23
C TYR A 113 -9.27 7.91 -5.56
N CYS A 114 -8.93 6.70 -5.97
CA CYS A 114 -8.30 6.45 -7.27
C CYS A 114 -9.20 6.92 -8.43
N GLN A 115 -10.51 6.61 -8.38
CA GLN A 115 -11.47 7.06 -9.39
C GLN A 115 -11.55 8.59 -9.42
N ARG A 116 -11.66 9.25 -8.27
CA ARG A 116 -11.68 10.72 -8.19
C ARG A 116 -10.44 11.34 -8.84
N LYS A 117 -9.24 10.77 -8.60
CA LYS A 117 -8.00 11.26 -9.20
C LYS A 117 -7.95 11.03 -10.70
N LYS A 118 -8.52 9.94 -11.19
CA LYS A 118 -8.71 9.69 -12.62
C LYS A 118 -9.63 10.73 -13.25
N ASP A 119 -10.76 11.03 -12.62
CA ASP A 119 -11.74 12.02 -13.11
C ASP A 119 -11.17 13.45 -13.11
N GLN A 120 -10.18 13.72 -12.25
CA GLN A 120 -9.42 14.97 -12.20
C GLN A 120 -8.25 15.01 -13.19
N HIS A 121 -8.12 14.04 -14.07
CA HIS A 121 -7.03 13.94 -15.04
C HIS A 121 -5.62 13.87 -14.40
N ARG A 122 -5.54 13.23 -13.20
CA ARG A 122 -4.27 13.12 -12.47
C ARG A 122 -3.24 12.23 -13.17
N PHE A 123 -3.69 11.27 -13.99
CA PHE A 123 -2.85 10.20 -14.54
C PHE A 123 -2.63 10.28 -16.05
N ASP A 124 -3.25 11.21 -16.74
CA ASP A 124 -3.21 11.35 -18.22
C ASP A 124 -2.43 12.57 -18.71
N GLY A 125 -1.82 13.31 -17.80
CA GLY A 125 -1.01 14.50 -18.11
C GLY A 125 -1.83 15.77 -18.43
N GLN A 126 -3.16 15.72 -18.35
CA GLN A 126 -4.01 16.90 -18.65
C GLN A 126 -4.24 17.77 -17.41
N GLY A 127 -4.06 17.22 -16.21
CA GLY A 127 -4.21 17.96 -14.95
C GLY A 127 -2.96 18.75 -14.57
N ASN A 128 -3.13 19.79 -13.75
CA ASN A 128 -2.01 20.57 -13.21
C ASN A 128 -1.63 20.04 -11.81
N PHE A 129 -0.80 19.01 -11.78
CA PHE A 129 -0.37 18.34 -10.56
C PHE A 129 1.16 18.22 -10.48
N ASP A 130 1.71 18.17 -9.27
CA ASP A 130 3.11 17.78 -9.06
C ASP A 130 3.26 16.26 -9.27
N MET A 131 3.71 15.88 -10.47
CA MET A 131 3.86 14.47 -10.87
C MET A 131 4.96 13.74 -10.12
N ARG A 132 5.77 14.42 -9.30
CA ARG A 132 6.79 13.80 -8.44
C ARG A 132 6.21 13.24 -7.15
N LYS A 133 5.00 13.64 -6.77
CA LYS A 133 4.34 13.23 -5.52
C LYS A 133 3.18 12.29 -5.80
N ALA A 134 3.11 11.18 -5.10
CA ALA A 134 1.96 10.29 -5.20
C ALA A 134 0.75 10.88 -4.45
N PRO A 135 -0.43 10.99 -5.08
CA PRO A 135 -1.63 11.46 -4.41
C PRO A 135 -1.89 10.63 -3.16
N THR A 136 -2.10 11.30 -2.03
CA THR A 136 -2.21 10.64 -0.73
C THR A 136 -3.45 11.08 0.03
N TYR A 137 -4.25 10.12 0.46
CA TYR A 137 -5.40 10.32 1.33
C TYR A 137 -5.10 9.79 2.73
N ASP A 138 -5.20 10.65 3.73
CA ASP A 138 -5.09 10.28 5.15
C ASP A 138 -6.45 9.80 5.66
N LEU A 139 -6.57 8.49 5.87
CA LEU A 139 -7.80 7.87 6.33
C LEU A 139 -8.09 8.20 7.81
N LEU A 140 -7.07 8.51 8.61
CA LEU A 140 -7.23 8.88 10.02
C LEU A 140 -7.79 10.28 10.18
N GLN A 141 -7.41 11.20 9.28
CA GLN A 141 -7.89 12.58 9.26
C GLN A 141 -9.01 12.81 8.24
N GLN A 142 -9.34 11.79 7.46
CA GLN A 142 -10.35 11.82 6.39
C GLN A 142 -10.14 12.96 5.39
N LYS A 143 -8.88 13.22 5.03
CA LYS A 143 -8.53 14.30 4.11
C LYS A 143 -7.41 13.91 3.15
N GLU A 144 -7.39 14.57 2.00
CA GLU A 144 -6.27 14.54 1.09
C GLU A 144 -5.10 15.35 1.67
N THR A 145 -3.91 14.78 1.67
CA THR A 145 -2.69 15.42 2.16
C THR A 145 -1.73 15.76 1.02
N ILE A 146 -1.82 15.03 -0.10
CA ILE A 146 -1.11 15.29 -1.35
C ILE A 146 -2.12 15.12 -2.48
N ALA A 147 -2.26 16.13 -3.34
CA ALA A 147 -3.20 16.14 -4.46
C ALA A 147 -2.67 15.43 -5.72
#